data_a8fc2fe69d0b313590343a0241ab10cb
#
_entry.id   a8fc2fe69d0b313590343a0241ab10cb
#
_cell.length_a   1.000
_cell.length_b   1.000
_cell.length_c   1.000
_cell.angle_alpha   90.00
_cell.angle_beta   90.00
_cell.angle_gamma   90.00
#
_symmetry.space_group_name_H-M   'P 1'
#
loop_
_entity.id
_entity.type
_entity.pdbx_description
1 polymer ?
#
loop_
_entity_poly.entity_id
_entity_poly.type
_entity_poly.pdbx_seq_one_letter_code
_entity_poly.pdbx_strand_id
1 'polypeptide(L)'
;MRGVIAVARINLRLRRLPASDVEIASGISWRYENLAIRIPVRYVLLMIRSFKGKFAEQILQGRMVPKGFPANLAKVARRKLIMVDSADLLEALSSPPGNRLEALRGDLAGKHSIRINDQWRVVFRWTDAGPEDVEIVDYH
;
A
#
# COMPACT_ATOMS: atom_id res chain seq x y z
N MET A 1 -11.54 23.88 1.76
CA MET A 1 -11.50 23.59 0.31
C MET A 1 -10.26 22.83 -0.11
N ARG A 2 -9.06 23.33 0.19
CA ARG A 2 -7.81 22.64 -0.13
C ARG A 2 -7.70 21.25 0.50
N GLY A 3 -8.13 21.09 1.75
CA GLY A 3 -8.11 19.81 2.44
C GLY A 3 -9.02 18.77 1.82
N VAL A 4 -10.20 19.16 1.38
CA VAL A 4 -11.16 18.27 0.71
C VAL A 4 -10.59 17.75 -0.61
N ILE A 5 -9.95 18.61 -1.39
CA ILE A 5 -9.30 18.22 -2.66
C ILE A 5 -8.15 17.25 -2.40
N ALA A 6 -7.33 17.50 -1.38
CA ALA A 6 -6.24 16.61 -1.02
C ALA A 6 -6.75 15.23 -0.60
N VAL A 7 -7.83 15.19 0.18
CA VAL A 7 -8.45 13.93 0.61
C VAL A 7 -8.98 13.14 -0.59
N ALA A 8 -9.64 13.81 -1.53
CA ALA A 8 -10.13 13.16 -2.75
C ALA A 8 -8.98 12.55 -3.58
N ARG A 9 -7.82 13.20 -3.59
CA ARG A 9 -6.64 12.70 -4.31
C ARG A 9 -5.97 11.52 -3.61
N ILE A 10 -6.12 11.39 -2.30
CA ILE A 10 -5.57 10.29 -1.52
C ILE A 10 -6.37 9.00 -1.72
N ASN A 11 -7.55 9.09 -2.34
CA ASN A 11 -8.40 7.92 -2.60
C ASN A 11 -8.65 7.14 -1.31
N LEU A 12 -9.35 7.76 -0.38
CA LEU A 12 -9.57 7.28 0.97
C LEU A 12 -10.15 5.87 1.01
N ARG A 13 -9.41 4.94 1.58
CA ARG A 13 -9.90 3.62 1.91
C ARG A 13 -9.89 3.44 3.41
N LEU A 14 -10.98 2.92 3.91
CA LEU A 14 -11.16 2.76 5.34
C LEU A 14 -11.35 1.29 5.68
N ARG A 15 -10.72 0.89 6.77
CA ARG A 15 -10.92 -0.42 7.37
C ARG A 15 -11.52 -0.24 8.76
N ARG A 16 -12.46 -1.11 9.10
CA ARG A 16 -12.99 -1.15 10.46
C ARG A 16 -11.90 -1.63 11.41
N LEU A 17 -11.61 -0.83 12.42
CA LEU A 17 -10.63 -1.16 13.44
C LEU A 17 -11.20 -2.12 14.48
N PRO A 18 -10.38 -2.98 15.08
CA PRO A 18 -10.75 -3.69 16.31
C PRO A 18 -11.01 -2.68 17.42
N ALA A 19 -11.80 -3.09 18.42
CA ALA A 19 -12.19 -2.19 19.52
C ALA A 19 -10.99 -1.59 20.27
N SER A 20 -9.88 -2.33 20.33
CA SER A 20 -8.65 -1.87 20.98
C SER A 20 -7.98 -0.66 20.30
N ASP A 21 -8.30 -0.41 19.03
CA ASP A 21 -7.64 0.63 18.22
C ASP A 21 -8.51 1.89 18.05
N VAL A 22 -9.65 1.94 18.72
CA VAL A 22 -10.60 3.06 18.60
C VAL A 22 -9.97 4.40 18.98
N GLU A 23 -9.10 4.42 19.98
CA GLU A 23 -8.42 5.65 20.41
C GLU A 23 -7.50 6.21 19.32
N ILE A 24 -6.82 5.34 18.59
CA ILE A 24 -5.98 5.74 17.48
C ILE A 24 -6.84 6.32 16.36
N ALA A 25 -7.96 5.68 16.07
CA ALA A 25 -8.89 6.14 15.05
C ALA A 25 -9.53 7.49 15.38
N SER A 26 -9.76 7.79 16.66
CA SER A 26 -10.38 9.08 17.07
C SER A 26 -9.52 10.28 16.68
N GLY A 27 -8.20 10.17 16.77
CA GLY A 27 -7.30 11.23 16.32
C GLY A 27 -7.39 11.50 14.82
N ILE A 28 -7.55 10.45 14.03
CA ILE A 28 -7.74 10.54 12.59
C ILE A 28 -9.13 11.13 12.26
N SER A 29 -10.16 10.69 12.97
CA SER A 29 -11.52 11.16 12.81
C SER A 29 -11.62 12.68 13.03
N TRP A 30 -11.00 13.20 14.07
CA TRP A 30 -10.97 14.63 14.34
C TRP A 30 -10.41 15.43 13.15
N ARG A 31 -9.35 14.93 12.56
CA ARG A 31 -8.71 15.58 11.43
C ARG A 31 -9.61 15.65 10.20
N TYR A 32 -10.38 14.59 9.96
CA TYR A 32 -11.28 14.52 8.81
C TYR A 32 -12.59 15.28 9.02
N GLU A 33 -13.03 15.44 10.26
CA GLU A 33 -14.19 16.29 10.57
C GLU A 33 -13.94 17.75 10.15
N ASN A 34 -12.73 18.24 10.35
CA ASN A 34 -12.33 19.58 9.93
C ASN A 34 -12.30 19.75 8.41
N LEU A 35 -12.28 18.65 7.67
CA LEU A 35 -12.35 18.62 6.21
C LEU A 35 -13.78 18.34 5.70
N ALA A 36 -14.77 18.45 6.57
CA ALA A 36 -16.18 18.13 6.30
C ALA A 36 -16.42 16.68 5.88
N ILE A 37 -15.54 15.75 6.27
CA ILE A 37 -15.68 14.32 6.02
C ILE A 37 -16.00 13.64 7.34
N ARG A 38 -17.13 12.94 7.39
CA ARG A 38 -17.53 12.16 8.56
C ARG A 38 -17.03 10.73 8.43
N ILE A 39 -15.99 10.40 9.21
CA ILE A 39 -15.42 9.06 9.25
C ILE A 39 -15.68 8.47 10.63
N PRO A 40 -16.35 7.31 10.72
CA PRO A 40 -16.54 6.64 11.99
C PRO A 40 -15.19 6.35 12.68
N VAL A 41 -15.12 6.58 14.01
CA VAL A 41 -13.88 6.41 14.78
C VAL A 41 -13.29 5.00 14.71
N ARG A 42 -14.07 4.02 14.31
CA ARG A 42 -13.63 2.63 14.16
C ARG A 42 -12.98 2.32 12.81
N TYR A 43 -12.74 3.33 11.99
CA TYR A 43 -12.09 3.18 10.69
C TYR A 43 -10.78 3.96 10.64
N VAL A 44 -9.84 3.46 9.87
CA VAL A 44 -8.55 4.10 9.61
C VAL A 44 -8.26 4.06 8.10
N LEU A 45 -7.49 5.02 7.63
CA LEU A 45 -7.01 5.01 6.24
C LEU A 45 -6.11 3.79 6.01
N LEU A 46 -6.41 3.06 4.93
CA LEU A 46 -5.55 2.01 4.45
C LEU A 46 -4.64 2.57 3.37
N MET A 47 -3.37 2.47 3.59
CA MET A 47 -2.33 2.86 2.63
C MET A 47 -1.01 2.28 3.08
N ILE A 48 -0.05 2.27 2.18
CA ILE A 48 1.30 1.83 2.50
C ILE A 48 1.84 2.65 3.68
N ARG A 49 2.28 1.95 4.72
CA ARG A 49 2.77 2.54 5.97
C ARG A 49 4.24 2.92 5.90
N SER A 50 5.02 2.13 5.19
CA SER A 50 6.45 2.37 5.04
C SER A 50 6.99 1.71 3.77
N PHE A 51 8.08 2.25 3.28
CA PHE A 51 8.81 1.73 2.13
C PHE A 51 10.19 1.27 2.54
N LYS A 52 10.73 0.31 1.80
CA LYS A 52 12.10 -0.15 1.92
C LYS A 52 12.78 -0.05 0.56
N GLY A 53 14.06 0.32 0.57
CA GLY A 53 14.78 0.53 -0.68
C GLY A 53 14.32 1.80 -1.41
N LYS A 54 14.83 1.99 -2.61
CA LYS A 54 14.67 3.25 -3.36
C LYS A 54 13.62 3.22 -4.47
N PHE A 55 13.17 2.02 -4.87
CA PHE A 55 12.34 1.92 -6.07
C PHE A 55 10.85 2.15 -5.80
N ALA A 56 10.31 1.49 -4.77
CA ALA A 56 8.88 1.43 -4.56
C ALA A 56 8.24 2.80 -4.37
N GLU A 57 8.79 3.62 -3.49
CA GLU A 57 8.23 4.94 -3.22
C GLU A 57 8.28 5.85 -4.45
N GLN A 58 9.43 5.90 -5.14
CA GLN A 58 9.60 6.75 -6.32
C GLN A 58 8.67 6.34 -7.47
N ILE A 59 8.52 5.03 -7.68
CA ILE A 59 7.62 4.51 -8.71
C ILE A 59 6.15 4.80 -8.37
N LEU A 60 5.77 4.63 -7.11
CA LEU A 60 4.40 4.94 -6.68
C LEU A 60 4.07 6.42 -6.87
N GLN A 61 4.99 7.31 -6.55
CA GLN A 61 4.83 8.74 -6.75
C GLN A 61 4.72 9.13 -8.24
N GLY A 62 5.26 8.30 -9.13
CA GLY A 62 5.13 8.48 -10.57
C GLY A 62 5.89 9.67 -11.15
N ARG A 63 6.86 10.23 -10.41
CA ARG A 63 7.61 11.42 -10.85
C ARG A 63 8.72 11.10 -11.85
N MET A 64 9.44 10.03 -11.58
CA MET A 64 10.60 9.64 -12.38
C MET A 64 10.88 8.16 -12.19
N VAL A 65 11.36 7.49 -13.22
CA VAL A 65 11.82 6.11 -13.11
C VAL A 65 13.18 6.11 -12.41
N PRO A 66 13.33 5.44 -11.26
CA PRO A 66 14.59 5.42 -10.55
C PRO A 66 15.69 4.72 -11.35
N LYS A 67 16.91 5.25 -11.25
CA LYS A 67 18.07 4.64 -11.88
C LYS A 67 18.29 3.22 -11.39
N GLY A 68 18.43 2.29 -12.32
CA GLY A 68 18.61 0.87 -12.03
C GLY A 68 17.32 0.05 -12.12
N PHE A 69 16.18 0.70 -12.36
CA PHE A 69 14.92 0.01 -12.60
C PHE A 69 14.55 0.09 -14.09
N PRO A 70 14.05 -1.00 -14.71
CA PRO A 70 13.68 -0.99 -16.13
C PRO A 70 12.53 -0.02 -16.43
N ALA A 71 12.77 0.97 -17.28
CA ALA A 71 11.77 2.00 -17.60
C ALA A 71 10.48 1.43 -18.19
N ASN A 72 10.58 0.38 -18.98
CA ASN A 72 9.42 -0.28 -19.59
C ASN A 72 8.52 -1.00 -18.58
N LEU A 73 9.02 -1.29 -17.37
CA LEU A 73 8.25 -1.93 -16.29
C LEU A 73 7.66 -0.93 -15.30
N ALA A 74 8.04 0.33 -15.37
CA ALA A 74 7.62 1.33 -14.37
C ALA A 74 6.10 1.47 -14.27
N LYS A 75 5.41 1.45 -15.41
CA LYS A 75 3.94 1.55 -15.43
C LYS A 75 3.27 0.34 -14.78
N VAL A 76 3.76 -0.85 -15.06
CA VAL A 76 3.23 -2.11 -14.46
C VAL A 76 3.53 -2.14 -12.97
N ALA A 77 4.77 -1.81 -12.59
CA ALA A 77 5.19 -1.77 -11.19
C ALA A 77 4.34 -0.78 -10.39
N ARG A 78 4.11 0.42 -10.93
CA ARG A 78 3.26 1.43 -10.28
C ARG A 78 1.85 0.91 -10.08
N ARG A 79 1.27 0.25 -11.07
CA ARG A 79 -0.07 -0.35 -10.96
C ARG A 79 -0.11 -1.41 -9.85
N LYS A 80 0.92 -2.25 -9.73
CA LYS A 80 1.00 -3.25 -8.65
C LYS A 80 1.13 -2.60 -7.27
N LEU A 81 1.92 -1.53 -7.17
CA LEU A 81 2.04 -0.76 -5.92
C LEU A 81 0.71 -0.12 -5.52
N ILE A 82 -0.05 0.41 -6.48
CA ILE A 82 -1.38 0.96 -6.22
C ILE A 82 -2.33 -0.14 -5.73
N MET A 83 -2.23 -1.36 -6.25
CA MET A 83 -3.00 -2.49 -5.73
C MET A 83 -2.68 -2.78 -4.27
N VAL A 84 -1.40 -2.79 -3.91
CA VAL A 84 -0.96 -3.01 -2.52
C VAL A 84 -1.46 -1.88 -1.62
N ASP A 85 -1.31 -0.64 -2.08
CA ASP A 85 -1.74 0.55 -1.34
C ASP A 85 -3.24 0.56 -1.06
N SER A 86 -4.00 0.00 -1.97
CA SER A 86 -5.45 0.09 -1.96
C SER A 86 -6.19 -1.17 -1.51
N ALA A 87 -5.49 -2.24 -1.19
CA ALA A 87 -6.13 -3.49 -0.77
C ALA A 87 -6.67 -3.40 0.66
N ASP A 88 -7.91 -3.80 0.87
CA ASP A 88 -8.53 -3.86 2.20
C ASP A 88 -8.10 -5.11 2.96
N LEU A 89 -7.88 -6.18 2.24
CA LEU A 89 -7.46 -7.47 2.79
C LEU A 89 -6.32 -8.02 1.95
N LEU A 90 -5.44 -8.77 2.61
CA LEU A 90 -4.32 -9.42 1.93
C LEU A 90 -4.80 -10.30 0.77
N GLU A 91 -5.90 -11.03 0.96
CA GLU A 91 -6.46 -11.94 -0.02
C GLU A 91 -6.92 -11.24 -1.30
N ALA A 92 -7.27 -9.95 -1.21
CA ALA A 92 -7.64 -9.16 -2.38
C ALA A 92 -6.51 -9.07 -3.41
N LEU A 93 -5.25 -9.21 -2.96
CA LEU A 93 -4.07 -9.19 -3.81
C LEU A 93 -3.87 -10.50 -4.59
N SER A 94 -4.64 -11.54 -4.32
CA SER A 94 -4.64 -12.75 -5.12
C SER A 94 -5.31 -12.56 -6.49
N SER A 95 -6.04 -11.48 -6.68
CA SER A 95 -6.67 -11.12 -7.94
C SER A 95 -6.03 -9.85 -8.53
N PRO A 96 -5.71 -9.81 -9.82
CA PRO A 96 -5.84 -10.89 -10.80
C PRO A 96 -4.85 -12.04 -10.53
N PRO A 97 -5.12 -13.25 -11.03
CA PRO A 97 -4.25 -14.42 -10.79
C PRO A 97 -2.78 -14.20 -11.17
N GLY A 98 -2.53 -13.34 -12.15
CA GLY A 98 -1.17 -12.96 -12.58
C GLY A 98 -0.34 -12.29 -11.49
N ASN A 99 -0.96 -11.80 -10.40
CA ASN A 99 -0.23 -11.24 -9.25
C ASN A 99 0.59 -12.31 -8.54
N ARG A 100 0.16 -13.56 -8.58
CA ARG A 100 0.82 -14.68 -7.89
C ARG A 100 1.19 -14.30 -6.47
N LEU A 101 0.18 -13.95 -5.67
CA LEU A 101 0.36 -13.64 -4.26
C LEU A 101 0.97 -14.84 -3.55
N GLU A 102 2.10 -14.64 -2.89
CA GLU A 102 2.83 -15.70 -2.19
C GLU A 102 3.27 -15.23 -0.81
N ALA A 103 3.16 -16.12 0.18
CA ALA A 103 3.82 -15.97 1.48
C ALA A 103 5.27 -16.38 1.33
N LEU A 104 6.19 -15.52 1.78
CA LEU A 104 7.62 -15.77 1.66
C LEU A 104 8.15 -16.58 2.84
N ARG A 105 9.30 -17.24 2.63
CA ARG A 105 9.95 -18.13 3.61
C ARG A 105 11.39 -17.69 3.84
N GLY A 106 12.07 -18.37 4.77
CA GLY A 106 13.47 -18.09 5.10
C GLY A 106 13.64 -16.70 5.69
N ASP A 107 14.59 -15.96 5.20
CA ASP A 107 14.92 -14.61 5.68
C ASP A 107 13.78 -13.61 5.48
N LEU A 108 12.85 -13.91 4.57
CA LEU A 108 11.69 -13.07 4.26
C LEU A 108 10.39 -13.60 4.89
N ALA A 109 10.49 -14.54 5.82
CA ALA A 109 9.32 -15.09 6.51
C ALA A 109 8.49 -13.98 7.17
N GLY A 110 7.16 -14.06 7.06
CA GLY A 110 6.25 -13.03 7.53
C GLY A 110 5.95 -11.94 6.50
N LYS A 111 6.61 -11.99 5.35
CA LYS A 111 6.32 -11.10 4.22
C LYS A 111 5.57 -11.84 3.12
N HIS A 112 4.99 -11.05 2.22
CA HIS A 112 4.29 -11.54 1.03
C HIS A 112 4.85 -10.85 -0.20
N SER A 113 4.60 -11.43 -1.36
CA SER A 113 4.97 -10.79 -2.61
C SER A 113 3.87 -10.91 -3.65
N ILE A 114 3.81 -9.91 -4.55
CA ILE A 114 3.06 -10.00 -5.79
C ILE A 114 4.01 -9.76 -6.98
N ARG A 115 3.70 -10.41 -8.09
CA ARG A 115 4.55 -10.42 -9.27
C ARG A 115 4.38 -9.17 -10.12
N ILE A 116 5.48 -8.54 -10.52
CA ILE A 116 5.53 -7.52 -11.58
C ILE A 116 5.77 -8.23 -12.92
N ASN A 117 6.83 -9.02 -12.99
CA ASN A 117 7.17 -9.92 -14.10
C ASN A 117 7.96 -11.12 -13.57
N ASP A 118 8.60 -11.90 -14.41
CA ASP A 118 9.35 -13.09 -13.97
C ASP A 118 10.53 -12.74 -13.06
N GLN A 119 11.09 -11.54 -13.19
CA GLN A 119 12.27 -11.09 -12.48
C GLN A 119 11.92 -10.23 -11.26
N TRP A 120 10.95 -9.35 -11.39
CA TRP A 120 10.67 -8.31 -10.38
C TRP A 120 9.39 -8.58 -9.61
N ARG A 121 9.43 -8.38 -8.29
CA ARG A 121 8.29 -8.55 -7.39
C ARG A 121 8.16 -7.37 -6.44
N VAL A 122 6.93 -7.07 -6.03
CA VAL A 122 6.66 -6.19 -4.90
C VAL A 122 6.61 -7.06 -3.65
N VAL A 123 7.45 -6.77 -2.68
CA VAL A 123 7.54 -7.49 -1.39
C VAL A 123 7.08 -6.56 -0.28
N PHE A 124 6.29 -7.07 0.63
CA PHE A 124 5.73 -6.26 1.72
C PHE A 124 5.35 -7.15 2.92
N ARG A 125 5.25 -6.52 4.10
CA ARG A 125 4.67 -7.13 5.28
C ARG A 125 3.24 -6.64 5.41
N TRP A 126 2.29 -7.55 5.54
CA TRP A 126 0.90 -7.18 5.78
C TRP A 126 0.64 -7.04 7.28
N THR A 127 0.06 -5.91 7.69
CA THR A 127 -0.35 -5.64 9.08
C THR A 127 -1.80 -5.17 9.12
N ASP A 128 -2.39 -5.15 10.31
CA ASP A 128 -3.74 -4.63 10.49
C ASP A 128 -3.85 -3.13 10.16
N ALA A 129 -2.73 -2.41 10.25
CA ALA A 129 -2.68 -0.99 9.91
C ALA A 129 -2.39 -0.74 8.42
N GLY A 130 -2.11 -1.78 7.64
CA GLY A 130 -1.79 -1.71 6.23
C GLY A 130 -0.44 -2.35 5.90
N PRO A 131 -0.04 -2.34 4.62
CA PRO A 131 1.24 -2.90 4.21
C PRO A 131 2.42 -2.05 4.69
N GLU A 132 3.46 -2.71 5.16
CA GLU A 132 4.71 -2.11 5.64
C GLU A 132 5.91 -2.63 4.87
N ASP A 133 7.01 -1.89 4.94
CA ASP A 133 8.29 -2.25 4.32
C ASP A 133 8.13 -2.65 2.85
N VAL A 134 7.32 -1.89 2.13
CA VAL A 134 7.04 -2.17 0.72
C VAL A 134 8.27 -1.88 -0.11
N GLU A 135 8.76 -2.89 -0.81
CA GLU A 135 9.93 -2.76 -1.67
C GLU A 135 9.74 -3.48 -3.00
N ILE A 136 10.49 -3.08 -4.01
CA ILE A 136 10.58 -3.80 -5.28
C ILE A 136 11.91 -4.52 -5.31
N VAL A 137 11.85 -5.82 -5.55
CA VAL A 137 12.99 -6.72 -5.48
C VAL A 137 13.21 -7.43 -6.80
N ASP A 138 14.48 -7.55 -7.16
CA ASP A 138 14.91 -8.39 -8.27
C ASP A 138 15.02 -9.84 -7.77
N TYR A 139 14.20 -10.70 -8.34
CA TYR A 139 14.05 -12.09 -7.92
C TYR A 139 14.83 -13.03 -8.85
N HIS A 140 16.12 -12.89 -8.84
CA HIS A 140 17.01 -13.79 -9.57
C HIS A 140 17.59 -14.88 -8.70
#